data_21eef42193af58cb4a9f4539987522fe
#
_entry.id   21eef42193af58cb4a9f4539987522fe
#
_cell.length_a   1.000
_cell.length_b   1.000
_cell.length_c   1.000
_cell.angle_alpha   90.00
_cell.angle_beta   90.00
_cell.angle_gamma   90.00
#
_symmetry.space_group_name_H-M   'P 1'
#
loop_
_entity.id
_entity.type
_entity.pdbx_description
1 polymer ?
#
loop_
_entity_poly.entity_id
_entity_poly.type
_entity_poly.pdbx_seq_one_letter_code
_entity_poly.pdbx_strand_id
1 'polypeptide(L)'
;MCKDKQNIYYCTILSTGQWDFLLGGKCSTHRQKCLYRLMTDAVRARTAYKIKGVEIVLEVGQVAASDVELAEYLGCNRKTVGKLIDNFNRLGMLTTRTNNRTSVHTLHFLTGWYVGGIAESRKPFDEIKHRHTLNEVGDVAEGAYDWKIERTNSNGITR
;
A
#
# COMPACT_ATOMS: atom_id res chain seq x y z
N MET A 1 23.60 -20.33 -4.88
CA MET A 1 23.87 -19.24 -5.74
C MET A 1 22.64 -18.38 -5.96
N CYS A 2 22.83 -17.12 -5.84
CA CYS A 2 21.71 -16.23 -6.06
C CYS A 2 21.42 -16.12 -7.54
N LYS A 3 20.21 -16.36 -7.90
CA LYS A 3 19.78 -15.97 -9.22
C LYS A 3 19.76 -14.45 -9.24
N ASP A 4 20.12 -13.88 -10.36
CA ASP A 4 20.03 -12.45 -10.54
C ASP A 4 18.59 -12.05 -10.28
N LYS A 5 18.37 -11.35 -9.20
CA LYS A 5 17.05 -10.80 -8.92
C LYS A 5 16.87 -9.62 -9.84
N GLN A 6 15.85 -9.69 -10.65
CA GLN A 6 15.46 -8.52 -11.41
C GLN A 6 15.13 -7.42 -10.43
N ASN A 7 15.70 -6.26 -10.68
CA ASN A 7 15.35 -5.10 -9.87
C ASN A 7 13.92 -4.68 -10.21
N ILE A 8 13.13 -4.54 -9.17
CA ILE A 8 11.77 -4.06 -9.30
C ILE A 8 11.71 -2.66 -8.72
N TYR A 9 11.23 -1.73 -9.52
CA TYR A 9 11.05 -0.35 -9.09
C TYR A 9 9.58 -0.12 -8.82
N TYR A 10 9.27 0.33 -7.61
CA TYR A 10 7.89 0.51 -7.17
C TYR A 10 7.49 1.97 -7.31
N CYS A 11 6.30 2.20 -7.85
CA CYS A 11 5.75 3.54 -7.98
C CYS A 11 4.74 3.74 -6.86
N THR A 12 4.94 4.79 -6.07
CA THR A 12 4.09 5.04 -4.92
C THR A 12 3.55 6.47 -4.94
N ILE A 13 2.37 6.64 -4.35
CA ILE A 13 1.78 7.94 -4.11
C ILE A 13 1.52 8.06 -2.63
N LEU A 14 2.19 8.99 -1.98
CA LEU A 14 2.07 9.21 -0.55
C LEU A 14 1.95 10.71 -0.30
N SER A 15 0.98 11.08 0.53
CA SER A 15 0.80 12.47 0.90
C SER A 15 1.86 12.90 1.92
N THR A 16 1.97 14.20 2.12
CA THR A 16 2.88 14.74 3.12
C THR A 16 2.58 14.15 4.50
N GLY A 17 1.29 14.08 4.85
CA GLY A 17 0.91 13.52 6.15
C GLY A 17 1.27 12.06 6.30
N GLN A 18 1.14 11.30 5.22
CA GLN A 18 1.53 9.89 5.26
C GLN A 18 3.05 9.75 5.40
N TRP A 19 3.82 10.59 4.70
CA TRP A 19 5.26 10.62 4.85
C TRP A 19 5.68 11.01 6.26
N ASP A 20 5.01 12.03 6.83
CA ASP A 20 5.30 12.44 8.20
C ASP A 20 5.10 11.30 9.19
N PHE A 21 4.04 10.51 8.98
CA PHE A 21 3.80 9.34 9.82
C PHE A 21 4.92 8.32 9.68
N LEU A 22 5.36 8.07 8.45
CA LEU A 22 6.40 7.07 8.19
C LEU A 22 7.74 7.45 8.79
N LEU A 23 8.04 8.74 8.82
CA LEU A 23 9.37 9.21 9.20
C LEU A 23 9.44 9.66 10.66
N GLY A 24 8.31 9.87 11.30
CA GLY A 24 8.29 10.44 12.65
C GLY A 24 8.23 9.40 13.75
N GLY A 25 8.69 9.81 14.93
CA GLY A 25 8.51 9.05 16.14
C GLY A 25 9.49 7.90 16.30
N LYS A 26 9.34 7.24 17.44
CA LYS A 26 10.27 6.17 17.82
C LYS A 26 10.08 4.90 16.99
N CYS A 27 8.89 4.71 16.43
CA CYS A 27 8.58 3.49 15.70
C CYS A 27 8.71 3.68 14.19
N SER A 28 9.39 4.71 13.74
CA SER A 28 9.51 4.99 12.31
C SER A 28 10.14 3.82 11.54
N THR A 29 11.14 3.17 12.13
CA THR A 29 11.79 2.03 11.50
C THR A 29 10.80 0.90 11.27
N HIS A 30 9.97 0.59 12.27
CA HIS A 30 8.95 -0.45 12.13
C HIS A 30 7.94 -0.09 11.04
N ARG A 31 7.55 1.17 10.99
CA ARG A 31 6.59 1.64 9.98
C ARG A 31 7.14 1.49 8.57
N GLN A 32 8.38 1.92 8.38
CA GLN A 32 9.03 1.84 7.08
C GLN A 32 9.25 0.39 6.64
N LYS A 33 9.72 -0.44 7.55
CA LYS A 33 9.94 -1.85 7.25
C LYS A 33 8.63 -2.57 6.93
N CYS A 34 7.58 -2.25 7.67
CA CYS A 34 6.29 -2.86 7.43
C CYS A 34 5.76 -2.48 6.05
N LEU A 35 5.84 -1.20 5.73
CA LEU A 35 5.40 -0.72 4.43
C LEU A 35 6.18 -1.41 3.30
N TYR A 36 7.49 -1.50 3.46
CA TYR A 36 8.34 -2.15 2.49
C TYR A 36 7.94 -3.62 2.31
N ARG A 37 7.74 -4.34 3.42
CA ARG A 37 7.39 -5.75 3.36
C ARG A 37 6.05 -5.96 2.65
N LEU A 38 5.06 -5.16 3.00
CA LEU A 38 3.75 -5.26 2.36
C LEU A 38 3.87 -4.97 0.87
N MET A 39 4.60 -3.92 0.52
CA MET A 39 4.76 -3.53 -0.88
C MET A 39 5.45 -4.61 -1.70
N THR A 40 6.52 -5.19 -1.18
CA THR A 40 7.28 -6.17 -1.94
C THR A 40 6.60 -7.53 -2.01
N ASP A 41 5.70 -7.82 -1.07
CA ASP A 41 4.95 -9.07 -1.07
C ASP A 41 3.61 -8.96 -1.80
N ALA A 42 3.18 -7.76 -2.16
CA ALA A 42 1.92 -7.57 -2.87
C ALA A 42 1.99 -8.26 -4.23
N VAL A 43 0.89 -8.92 -4.60
CA VAL A 43 0.87 -9.65 -5.87
C VAL A 43 0.79 -8.67 -7.03
N ARG A 44 1.46 -9.00 -8.11
CA ARG A 44 1.50 -8.18 -9.32
C ARG A 44 0.58 -8.73 -10.41
N ALA A 45 -0.04 -9.87 -10.13
CA ALA A 45 -1.04 -10.48 -11.00
C ALA A 45 -2.05 -11.16 -10.09
N ARG A 46 -3.29 -11.25 -10.56
CA ARG A 46 -4.31 -11.94 -9.77
C ARG A 46 -3.83 -13.35 -9.44
N THR A 47 -3.83 -13.68 -8.16
CA THR A 47 -3.24 -14.91 -7.67
C THR A 47 -4.20 -15.59 -6.71
N ALA A 48 -4.39 -16.90 -6.89
CA ALA A 48 -5.18 -17.71 -5.98
C ALA A 48 -4.26 -18.70 -5.29
N TYR A 49 -4.36 -18.78 -3.97
CA TYR A 49 -3.64 -19.80 -3.22
C TYR A 49 -4.39 -20.11 -1.93
N LYS A 50 -3.96 -21.19 -1.30
CA LYS A 50 -4.62 -21.67 -0.10
C LYS A 50 -3.85 -21.25 1.13
N ILE A 51 -4.58 -20.73 2.11
CA ILE A 51 -4.02 -20.42 3.41
C ILE A 51 -4.84 -21.20 4.42
N LYS A 52 -4.17 -22.12 5.11
CA LYS A 52 -4.81 -22.99 6.12
C LYS A 52 -6.05 -23.68 5.56
N GLY A 53 -5.95 -24.16 4.33
CA GLY A 53 -7.02 -24.93 3.70
C GLY A 53 -8.13 -24.11 3.07
N VAL A 54 -8.06 -22.79 3.14
CA VAL A 54 -9.06 -21.91 2.53
C VAL A 54 -8.44 -21.23 1.34
N GLU A 55 -9.15 -21.29 0.21
CA GLU A 55 -8.69 -20.61 -0.99
C GLU A 55 -8.92 -19.11 -0.86
N ILE A 56 -7.88 -18.35 -1.16
CA ILE A 56 -7.91 -16.89 -1.11
C ILE A 56 -7.43 -16.37 -2.46
N VAL A 57 -8.20 -15.45 -3.03
CA VAL A 57 -7.82 -14.80 -4.28
C VAL A 57 -7.37 -13.40 -3.97
N LEU A 58 -6.16 -13.06 -4.39
CA LEU A 58 -5.62 -11.72 -4.23
C LEU A 58 -5.62 -11.02 -5.58
N GLU A 59 -6.14 -9.82 -5.58
CA GLU A 59 -6.08 -8.96 -6.77
C GLU A 59 -4.78 -8.18 -6.77
N VAL A 60 -4.45 -7.60 -7.90
CA VAL A 60 -3.21 -6.85 -8.07
C VAL A 60 -3.11 -5.76 -6.99
N GLY A 61 -1.99 -5.73 -6.29
CA GLY A 61 -1.76 -4.74 -5.25
C GLY A 61 -2.28 -5.15 -3.88
N GLN A 62 -2.70 -6.39 -3.73
CA GLN A 62 -3.11 -6.93 -2.43
C GLN A 62 -2.05 -7.86 -1.90
N VAL A 63 -2.01 -7.98 -0.59
CA VAL A 63 -1.07 -8.88 0.08
C VAL A 63 -1.79 -9.52 1.26
N ALA A 64 -1.55 -10.81 1.46
CA ALA A 64 -2.08 -11.53 2.63
C ALA A 64 -0.96 -11.65 3.65
N ALA A 65 -1.15 -11.06 4.81
CA ALA A 65 -0.15 -11.10 5.88
C ALA A 65 -0.86 -10.94 7.21
N SER A 66 -0.63 -11.90 8.10
CA SER A 66 -1.20 -11.84 9.43
C SER A 66 -0.36 -10.95 10.33
N ASP A 67 -0.96 -10.51 11.42
CA ASP A 67 -0.22 -9.72 12.41
C ASP A 67 0.95 -10.51 12.99
N VAL A 68 0.80 -11.84 13.09
CA VAL A 68 1.87 -12.70 13.60
C VAL A 68 3.06 -12.69 12.66
N GLU A 69 2.80 -12.84 11.37
CA GLU A 69 3.88 -12.84 10.36
C GLU A 69 4.61 -11.50 10.34
N LEU A 70 3.85 -10.42 10.40
CA LEU A 70 4.45 -9.10 10.39
C LEU A 70 5.23 -8.83 11.67
N ALA A 71 4.71 -9.31 12.81
CA ALA A 71 5.40 -9.15 14.09
C ALA A 71 6.74 -9.89 14.07
N GLU A 72 6.76 -11.08 13.52
CA GLU A 72 8.02 -11.83 13.39
C GLU A 72 9.02 -11.09 12.51
N TYR A 73 8.55 -10.60 11.39
CA TYR A 73 9.42 -9.87 10.48
C TYR A 73 9.99 -8.60 11.13
N LEU A 74 9.14 -7.88 11.88
CA LEU A 74 9.55 -6.62 12.49
C LEU A 74 10.30 -6.79 13.81
N GLY A 75 10.22 -7.98 14.41
CA GLY A 75 10.82 -8.20 15.71
C GLY A 75 10.08 -7.49 16.83
N CYS A 76 8.76 -7.40 16.72
CA CYS A 76 7.93 -6.76 17.75
C CYS A 76 6.74 -7.65 18.05
N ASN A 77 5.85 -7.21 18.93
CA ASN A 77 4.70 -8.03 19.28
C ASN A 77 3.49 -7.72 18.40
N ARG A 78 2.51 -8.63 18.42
CA ARG A 78 1.31 -8.52 17.58
C ARG A 78 0.52 -7.25 17.87
N LYS A 79 0.50 -6.83 19.11
CA LYS A 79 -0.26 -5.64 19.49
C LYS A 79 0.32 -4.40 18.82
N THR A 80 1.65 -4.33 18.75
CA THR A 80 2.32 -3.23 18.07
C THR A 80 1.97 -3.22 16.58
N VAL A 81 1.98 -4.40 15.95
CA VAL A 81 1.59 -4.53 14.55
C VAL A 81 0.15 -4.11 14.34
N GLY A 82 -0.75 -4.54 15.23
CA GLY A 82 -2.16 -4.18 15.12
C GLY A 82 -2.35 -2.68 15.11
N LYS A 83 -1.68 -1.97 16.02
CA LYS A 83 -1.76 -0.51 16.05
C LYS A 83 -1.18 0.11 14.80
N LEU A 84 -0.10 -0.44 14.29
CA LEU A 84 0.54 0.07 13.09
C LEU A 84 -0.40 -0.07 11.88
N ILE A 85 -0.99 -1.24 11.73
CA ILE A 85 -1.93 -1.48 10.63
C ILE A 85 -3.17 -0.59 10.77
N ASP A 86 -3.67 -0.42 11.99
CA ASP A 86 -4.81 0.48 12.23
C ASP A 86 -4.48 1.91 11.79
N ASN A 87 -3.27 2.36 12.08
CA ASN A 87 -2.84 3.69 11.69
C ASN A 87 -2.72 3.82 10.17
N PHE A 88 -2.19 2.79 9.51
CA PHE A 88 -2.12 2.78 8.05
C PHE A 88 -3.52 2.85 7.43
N ASN A 89 -4.48 2.13 8.01
CA ASN A 89 -5.86 2.19 7.55
C ASN A 89 -6.45 3.58 7.75
N ARG A 90 -6.23 4.15 8.93
CA ARG A 90 -6.79 5.46 9.24
C ARG A 90 -6.23 6.55 8.34
N LEU A 91 -4.98 6.41 7.93
CA LEU A 91 -4.34 7.38 7.05
C LEU A 91 -4.62 7.12 5.57
N GLY A 92 -5.42 6.10 5.27
CA GLY A 92 -5.78 5.81 3.88
C GLY A 92 -4.67 5.17 3.07
N MET A 93 -3.64 4.67 3.72
CA MET A 93 -2.52 4.05 3.01
C MET A 93 -2.87 2.67 2.50
N LEU A 94 -3.72 1.97 3.24
CA LEU A 94 -4.19 0.66 2.83
C LEU A 94 -5.56 0.39 3.45
N THR A 95 -6.21 -0.66 2.97
CA THR A 95 -7.46 -1.16 3.55
C THR A 95 -7.25 -2.62 3.91
N THR A 96 -7.62 -2.98 5.13
CA THR A 96 -7.42 -4.34 5.64
C THR A 96 -8.74 -5.05 5.82
N ARG A 97 -8.81 -6.28 5.34
CA ARG A 97 -9.93 -7.18 5.63
C ARG A 97 -9.37 -8.40 6.32
N THR A 98 -9.92 -8.72 7.47
CA THR A 98 -9.44 -9.84 8.27
C THR A 98 -10.48 -10.95 8.29
N ASN A 99 -10.01 -12.18 8.13
CA ASN A 99 -10.83 -13.36 8.35
C ASN A 99 -10.16 -14.23 9.40
N ASN A 100 -10.69 -15.43 9.62
CA ASN A 100 -10.17 -16.32 10.66
C ASN A 100 -8.78 -16.85 10.36
N ARG A 101 -8.29 -16.67 9.16
CA ARG A 101 -7.02 -17.28 8.72
C ARG A 101 -5.91 -16.26 8.55
N THR A 102 -6.25 -15.09 8.00
CA THR A 102 -5.24 -14.10 7.69
C THR A 102 -5.90 -12.75 7.48
N SER A 103 -5.08 -11.75 7.27
CA SER A 103 -5.54 -10.41 6.89
C SER A 103 -5.11 -10.13 5.46
N VAL A 104 -6.01 -9.57 4.67
CA VAL A 104 -5.71 -9.14 3.31
C VAL A 104 -5.66 -7.62 3.29
N HIS A 105 -4.54 -7.09 2.84
CA HIS A 105 -4.33 -5.65 2.77
C HIS A 105 -4.33 -5.20 1.32
N THR A 106 -5.15 -4.22 1.01
CA THR A 106 -5.15 -3.58 -0.31
C THR A 106 -4.33 -2.31 -0.21
N LEU A 107 -3.22 -2.24 -0.93
CA LEU A 107 -2.27 -1.14 -0.81
C LEU A 107 -2.66 -0.01 -1.74
N HIS A 108 -3.18 1.07 -1.19
CA HIS A 108 -3.63 2.22 -1.99
C HIS A 108 -2.47 3.10 -2.45
N PHE A 109 -1.36 3.07 -1.72
CA PHE A 109 -0.21 3.89 -2.05
C PHE A 109 0.62 3.30 -3.21
N LEU A 110 0.43 2.02 -3.51
CA LEU A 110 1.20 1.36 -4.57
C LEU A 110 0.45 1.50 -5.88
N THR A 111 1.05 2.22 -6.82
CA THR A 111 0.36 2.57 -8.07
C THR A 111 0.90 1.82 -9.28
N GLY A 112 2.07 1.21 -9.17
CA GLY A 112 2.64 0.46 -10.27
C GLY A 112 4.06 0.04 -9.98
N TRP A 113 4.70 -0.53 -10.99
CA TRP A 113 6.08 -0.97 -10.85
C TRP A 113 6.71 -1.12 -12.22
N TYR A 114 8.06 -1.19 -12.24
CA TYR A 114 8.83 -1.50 -13.43
C TYR A 114 9.61 -2.78 -13.17
N VAL A 115 9.55 -3.70 -14.12
CA VAL A 115 10.27 -4.95 -14.03
C VAL A 115 11.12 -5.07 -15.29
N GLY A 116 12.45 -5.13 -15.11
CA GLY A 116 13.34 -5.26 -16.25
C GLY A 116 13.23 -4.12 -17.25
N GLY A 117 12.88 -2.92 -16.77
CA GLY A 117 12.76 -1.77 -17.64
C GLY A 117 11.41 -1.58 -18.29
N ILE A 118 10.47 -2.50 -18.04
CA ILE A 118 9.14 -2.41 -18.61
C ILE A 118 8.16 -1.95 -17.53
N ALA A 119 7.37 -0.93 -17.85
CA ALA A 119 6.41 -0.39 -16.91
C ALA A 119 5.18 -1.29 -16.83
N GLU A 120 4.75 -1.57 -15.62
CA GLU A 120 3.53 -2.30 -15.36
C GLU A 120 2.71 -1.49 -14.36
N SER A 121 1.47 -1.18 -14.72
CA SER A 121 0.60 -0.40 -13.87
C SER A 121 -0.53 -1.25 -13.33
N ARG A 122 -0.91 -0.96 -12.11
CA ARG A 122 -2.14 -1.53 -11.57
C ARG A 122 -3.31 -0.86 -12.25
N LYS A 123 -4.34 -1.63 -12.53
CA LYS A 123 -5.59 -1.02 -12.93
C LYS A 123 -6.08 -0.02 -11.90
N PRO A 124 -6.06 -0.36 -10.62
CA PRO A 124 -6.46 0.61 -9.59
C PRO A 124 -5.66 1.92 -9.62
N PHE A 125 -4.49 1.92 -10.24
CA PHE A 125 -3.74 3.15 -10.35
C PHE A 125 -4.54 4.21 -11.10
N ASP A 126 -5.11 3.85 -12.22
CA ASP A 126 -5.91 4.80 -12.99
C ASP A 126 -7.12 5.24 -12.21
N GLU A 127 -7.76 4.31 -11.51
CA GLU A 127 -8.91 4.65 -10.69
C GLU A 127 -8.53 5.60 -9.56
N ILE A 128 -7.38 5.38 -8.96
CA ILE A 128 -6.91 6.26 -7.90
C ILE A 128 -6.65 7.66 -8.44
N LYS A 129 -6.01 7.74 -9.58
CA LYS A 129 -5.78 9.04 -10.21
C LYS A 129 -7.10 9.76 -10.49
N HIS A 130 -8.04 9.05 -11.06
CA HIS A 130 -9.33 9.63 -11.34
C HIS A 130 -10.03 10.12 -10.07
N ARG A 131 -9.97 9.35 -9.02
CA ARG A 131 -10.57 9.77 -7.76
C ARG A 131 -9.94 11.05 -7.25
N HIS A 132 -8.61 11.13 -7.30
CA HIS A 132 -7.95 12.33 -6.83
C HIS A 132 -8.33 13.55 -7.66
N THR A 133 -8.37 13.41 -8.96
CA THR A 133 -8.69 14.53 -9.78
C THR A 133 -10.15 14.93 -9.72
N LEU A 134 -11.05 13.99 -9.47
CA LEU A 134 -12.47 14.27 -9.48
C LEU A 134 -13.02 14.61 -8.12
N ASN A 135 -12.46 14.04 -7.09
CA ASN A 135 -13.03 14.19 -5.75
C ASN A 135 -12.38 15.27 -4.93
N GLU A 136 -11.11 15.49 -5.16
CA GLU A 136 -10.42 16.47 -4.36
C GLU A 136 -10.57 17.82 -4.88
N VAL A 137 -11.00 17.90 -6.01
CA VAL A 137 -11.27 19.12 -6.57
C VAL A 137 -12.69 19.17 -6.69
N GLY A 138 -13.12 18.20 -6.13
CA GLY A 138 -14.30 18.01 -6.43
C GLY A 138 -14.26 17.79 -7.79
N ASP A 139 -13.62 17.78 -7.98
CA ASP A 139 -13.07 17.48 -8.66
C ASP A 139 -12.13 18.08 -9.32
N VAL A 140 -11.27 18.15 -9.60
CA VAL A 140 -10.33 18.74 -10.04
C VAL A 140 -9.88 18.57 -11.11
N ALA A 141 -9.92 18.70 -11.68
CA ALA A 141 -9.53 18.50 -12.70
C ALA A 141 -8.60 17.91 -13.13
N GLU A 142 -8.50 17.35 -13.62
CA GLU A 142 -7.71 16.76 -13.73
C GLU A 142 -6.70 17.03 -14.26
N GLY A 143 -6.66 17.05 -14.25
CA GLY A 143 -5.83 17.05 -14.42
C GLY A 143 -5.03 17.30 -14.08
N ALA A 144 -5.04 17.48 -13.78
CA ALA A 144 -4.21 17.71 -13.33
C ALA A 144 -3.70 17.26 -12.69
N TYR A 145 -3.84 16.51 -12.42
CA TYR A 145 -3.35 16.09 -11.66
C TYR A 145 -2.44 16.41 -11.60
N ASP A 146 -2.55 16.85 -11.88
CA ASP A 146 -2.07 17.06 -11.46
C ASP A 146 -1.60 16.90 -10.66
N TRP A 147 -1.56 16.94 -10.91
CA TRP A 147 -1.21 16.66 -9.65
C TRP A 147 -1.18 17.81 -8.77
N LYS A 148 -1.44 18.38 -8.78
CA LYS A 148 -1.49 19.29 -8.05
C LYS A 148 -2.41 19.38 -7.32
N ILE A 149 -3.05 19.06 -7.36
CA ILE A 149 -3.78 19.01 -6.82
C ILE A 149 -4.05 18.74 -6.11
N GLU A 150 -4.24 18.45 -6.01
CA GLU A 150 -4.58 17.91 -5.49
C GLU A 150 -4.50 17.96 -4.69
N ARG A 151 -4.88 18.38 -4.57
CA ARG A 151 -4.97 18.17 -3.86
C ARG A 151 -5.25 18.27 -2.93
N THR A 152 -5.77 18.32 -2.76
CA THR A 152 -6.11 18.25 -2.03
C THR A 152 -6.49 17.93 -1.12
N ASN A 153 -7.13 17.95 -0.87
CA ASN A 153 -7.49 17.56 -0.14
C ASN A 153 -7.76 17.51 0.69
N SER A 154 -7.95 17.78 0.71
CA SER A 154 -8.07 17.62 1.19
C SER A 154 -8.20 17.87 1.96
N ASN A 155 -8.46 18.22 1.97
CA ASN A 155 -8.32 18.44 2.36
C ASN A 155 -8.01 18.79 2.65
N GLY A 156 -8.10 19.15 2.06
CA GLY A 156 -7.64 19.26 1.87
C GLY A 156 -7.09 19.43 1.90
N ILE A 157 -7.22 19.74 1.53
CA ILE A 157 -6.62 19.59 1.19
C ILE A 157 -5.99 19.86 1.00
N THR A 158 -5.82 20.04 0.48
CA THR A 158 -5.24 20.01 -0.07
C THR A 158 -4.70 20.17 -0.07
N ARG A 159 -4.46 20.45 -0.54
CA ARG A 159 -4.11 20.22 -0.89
C ARG A 159 -3.72 20.30 -0.93
#